data_74c34254ed656429c274a1d272515cd0
#
_entry.id   74c34254ed656429c274a1d272515cd0
#
_cell.length_a   1.000
_cell.length_b   1.000
_cell.length_c   1.000
_cell.angle_alpha   90.00
_cell.angle_beta   90.00
_cell.angle_gamma   90.00
#
_symmetry.space_group_name_H-M   'P 1'
#
loop_
_entity.id
_entity.type
_entity.pdbx_description
1 polymer ?
#
loop_
_entity_poly.entity_id
_entity_poly.type
_entity_poly.pdbx_seq_one_letter_code
_entity_poly.pdbx_strand_id
1 'polypeptide(L)'
;NNKNISIKFLDMESYECLNHFKTTKNIPIESYFRLFLPEVLPDNVEQIIYLDGDIIVEGDIEELWNIPIGEHALMAVSEMFHEAHYVSSPLALHTFKKLNIPEKSKYFNAGVLKINIKKWKENNIAKRIIDYLIENKDEVLWHDQDGLNAVLWNDWGELPSEWNVMTALFREEDFARIDMSKETACYIMKNPKIIHYTNSKEKPWKETCTNPLKDRYFFYANMI
;
A
#
# COMPACT_ATOMS: atom_id res chain seq x y z
N ASN A 1 -10.56 -4.52 28.11
CA ASN A 1 -11.81 -4.28 27.39
C ASN A 1 -11.77 -5.15 26.14
N ASN A 2 -12.43 -6.33 26.18
CA ASN A 2 -12.66 -7.13 24.98
C ASN A 2 -13.66 -6.36 24.10
N LYS A 3 -13.14 -5.56 23.15
CA LYS A 3 -13.96 -5.09 22.05
C LYS A 3 -14.34 -6.35 21.25
N ASN A 4 -15.61 -6.57 20.98
CA ASN A 4 -16.09 -7.68 20.15
C ASN A 4 -15.56 -7.48 18.74
N ILE A 5 -14.50 -8.22 18.38
CA ILE A 5 -13.95 -8.23 17.01
C ILE A 5 -14.71 -9.30 16.23
N SER A 6 -15.31 -8.91 15.12
CA SER A 6 -15.92 -9.84 14.16
C SER A 6 -14.95 -10.06 12.99
N ILE A 7 -14.61 -11.32 12.73
CA ILE A 7 -13.75 -11.71 11.59
C ILE A 7 -14.65 -12.37 10.55
N LYS A 8 -14.51 -11.92 9.31
CA LYS A 8 -15.18 -12.53 8.14
C LYS A 8 -14.13 -12.88 7.10
N PHE A 9 -14.22 -14.07 6.55
CA PHE A 9 -13.42 -14.52 5.41
C PHE A 9 -14.23 -14.28 4.13
N LEU A 10 -13.59 -13.66 3.13
CA LEU A 10 -14.18 -13.41 1.81
C LEU A 10 -13.46 -14.28 0.80
N ASP A 11 -14.22 -15.07 0.04
CA ASP A 11 -13.70 -15.88 -1.05
C ASP A 11 -13.57 -15.01 -2.31
N MET A 12 -12.36 -14.92 -2.86
CA MET A 12 -12.04 -14.12 -4.02
C MET A 12 -11.77 -14.96 -5.29
N GLU A 13 -11.88 -16.31 -5.22
CA GLU A 13 -11.58 -17.19 -6.35
C GLU A 13 -12.54 -17.06 -7.54
N SER A 14 -13.74 -16.50 -7.33
CA SER A 14 -14.79 -16.38 -8.35
C SER A 14 -14.61 -15.25 -9.37
N TYR A 15 -13.53 -14.44 -9.25
CA TYR A 15 -13.31 -13.29 -10.14
C TYR A 15 -12.51 -13.70 -11.39
N GLU A 16 -13.18 -14.07 -12.47
CA GLU A 16 -12.55 -14.52 -13.73
C GLU A 16 -11.59 -13.51 -14.35
N CYS A 17 -11.81 -12.21 -14.15
CA CYS A 17 -10.93 -11.16 -14.66
C CYS A 17 -9.52 -11.20 -14.06
N LEU A 18 -9.32 -11.86 -12.93
CA LEU A 18 -7.99 -12.06 -12.33
C LEU A 18 -7.03 -12.80 -13.28
N ASN A 19 -7.54 -13.66 -14.16
CA ASN A 19 -6.72 -14.38 -15.14
C ASN A 19 -6.04 -13.48 -16.20
N HIS A 20 -6.46 -12.23 -16.32
CA HIS A 20 -5.89 -11.27 -17.26
C HIS A 20 -4.75 -10.43 -16.68
N PHE A 21 -4.55 -10.50 -15.36
CA PHE A 21 -3.51 -9.71 -14.71
C PHE A 21 -2.14 -10.36 -14.77
N LYS A 22 -1.13 -9.51 -14.88
CA LYS A 22 0.27 -9.95 -14.78
C LYS A 22 0.58 -10.35 -13.34
N THR A 23 1.23 -11.47 -13.17
CA THR A 23 1.75 -11.92 -11.88
C THR A 23 3.25 -12.19 -11.97
N THR A 24 3.94 -12.14 -10.87
CA THR A 24 5.35 -12.50 -10.76
C THR A 24 5.55 -13.38 -9.54
N LYS A 25 6.73 -13.98 -9.41
CA LYS A 25 7.08 -14.78 -8.22
C LYS A 25 6.94 -14.01 -6.90
N ASN A 26 7.12 -12.69 -6.95
CA ASN A 26 7.12 -11.83 -5.76
C ASN A 26 5.81 -11.06 -5.56
N ILE A 27 4.98 -10.97 -6.59
CA ILE A 27 3.68 -10.25 -6.57
C ILE A 27 2.64 -11.23 -7.12
N PRO A 28 1.96 -11.94 -6.23
CA PRO A 28 0.94 -12.92 -6.58
C PRO A 28 -0.39 -12.27 -6.95
N ILE A 29 -1.34 -13.08 -7.40
CA ILE A 29 -2.67 -12.61 -7.84
C ILE A 29 -3.46 -11.95 -6.71
N GLU A 30 -3.22 -12.34 -5.48
CA GLU A 30 -3.87 -11.83 -4.28
C GLU A 30 -3.64 -10.33 -4.08
N SER A 31 -2.55 -9.77 -4.62
CA SER A 31 -2.27 -8.32 -4.60
C SER A 31 -3.39 -7.51 -5.26
N TYR A 32 -4.10 -8.09 -6.24
CA TYR A 32 -5.19 -7.43 -6.93
C TYR A 32 -6.53 -7.50 -6.19
N PHE A 33 -6.67 -8.34 -5.15
CA PHE A 33 -7.96 -8.53 -4.45
C PHE A 33 -8.50 -7.23 -3.85
N ARG A 34 -7.62 -6.30 -3.48
CA ARG A 34 -8.02 -4.96 -2.98
C ARG A 34 -8.87 -4.18 -3.97
N LEU A 35 -8.73 -4.42 -5.28
CA LEU A 35 -9.49 -3.74 -6.31
C LEU A 35 -10.98 -4.15 -6.32
N PHE A 36 -11.29 -5.33 -5.79
CA PHE A 36 -12.65 -5.87 -5.74
C PHE A 36 -13.38 -5.56 -4.42
N LEU A 37 -12.72 -4.88 -3.47
CA LEU A 37 -13.34 -4.52 -2.20
C LEU A 37 -14.69 -3.77 -2.34
N PRO A 38 -14.88 -2.85 -3.30
CA PRO A 38 -16.18 -2.21 -3.51
C PRO A 38 -17.32 -3.17 -3.85
N GLU A 39 -17.00 -4.34 -4.45
CA GLU A 39 -17.99 -5.33 -4.87
C GLU A 39 -18.33 -6.32 -3.73
N VAL A 40 -17.33 -6.70 -2.92
CA VAL A 40 -17.49 -7.71 -1.87
C VAL A 40 -17.96 -7.14 -0.53
N LEU A 41 -17.77 -5.84 -0.32
CA LEU A 41 -18.16 -5.19 0.91
C LEU A 41 -19.66 -4.82 0.92
N PRO A 42 -20.34 -4.91 2.07
CA PRO A 42 -21.72 -4.46 2.21
C PRO A 42 -21.91 -3.01 1.77
N ASP A 43 -23.08 -2.69 1.20
CA ASP A 43 -23.35 -1.35 0.64
C ASP A 43 -23.30 -0.20 1.65
N ASN A 44 -23.50 -0.49 2.93
CA ASN A 44 -23.42 0.49 4.00
C ASN A 44 -21.97 0.77 4.48
N VAL A 45 -20.96 0.11 3.91
CA VAL A 45 -19.55 0.38 4.21
C VAL A 45 -19.07 1.53 3.31
N GLU A 46 -18.83 2.69 3.92
CA GLU A 46 -18.40 3.90 3.20
C GLU A 46 -16.88 4.07 3.18
N GLN A 47 -16.18 3.58 4.22
CA GLN A 47 -14.72 3.70 4.35
C GLN A 47 -14.13 2.42 4.93
N ILE A 48 -12.86 2.16 4.62
CA ILE A 48 -12.07 1.06 5.19
C ILE A 48 -10.62 1.49 5.39
N ILE A 49 -9.90 0.72 6.23
CA ILE A 49 -8.44 0.64 6.21
C ILE A 49 -8.07 -0.70 5.60
N TYR A 50 -7.29 -0.66 4.52
CA TYR A 50 -6.68 -1.82 3.90
C TYR A 50 -5.24 -1.97 4.39
N LEU A 51 -4.85 -3.19 4.73
CA LEU A 51 -3.49 -3.53 5.18
C LEU A 51 -3.01 -4.76 4.42
N ASP A 52 -1.77 -4.72 3.93
CA ASP A 52 -1.11 -5.91 3.36
C ASP A 52 -0.86 -6.98 4.43
N GLY A 53 -0.68 -8.22 4.01
CA GLY A 53 -0.50 -9.36 4.91
C GLY A 53 0.88 -9.46 5.59
N ASP A 54 1.81 -8.58 5.25
CA ASP A 54 3.18 -8.54 5.77
C ASP A 54 3.45 -7.29 6.64
N ILE A 55 2.47 -6.93 7.43
CA ILE A 55 2.42 -5.73 8.29
C ILE A 55 2.30 -6.12 9.77
N ILE A 56 2.91 -5.32 10.64
CA ILE A 56 2.66 -5.30 12.09
C ILE A 56 2.15 -3.92 12.47
N VAL A 57 1.00 -3.88 13.16
CA VAL A 57 0.40 -2.65 13.69
C VAL A 57 0.89 -2.44 15.12
N GLU A 58 1.64 -1.37 15.35
CA GLU A 58 2.20 -0.97 16.65
C GLU A 58 1.41 0.19 17.28
N GLY A 59 0.83 1.04 16.45
CA GLY A 59 0.04 2.19 16.88
C GLY A 59 -1.44 1.86 17.09
N ASP A 60 -2.19 2.81 17.65
CA ASP A 60 -3.63 2.70 17.74
C ASP A 60 -4.28 2.94 16.37
N ILE A 61 -4.86 1.88 15.80
CA ILE A 61 -5.51 1.95 14.47
C ILE A 61 -6.69 2.94 14.43
N GLU A 62 -7.27 3.28 15.59
CA GLU A 62 -8.33 4.29 15.68
C GLU A 62 -7.78 5.69 15.35
N GLU A 63 -6.51 5.98 15.62
CA GLU A 63 -5.89 7.23 15.19
C GLU A 63 -5.82 7.33 13.66
N LEU A 64 -5.46 6.25 12.96
CA LEU A 64 -5.48 6.21 11.49
C LEU A 64 -6.91 6.35 10.96
N TRP A 65 -7.87 5.66 11.60
CA TRP A 65 -9.28 5.75 11.24
C TRP A 65 -9.81 7.19 11.34
N ASN A 66 -9.38 7.94 12.35
CA ASN A 66 -9.85 9.29 12.61
C ASN A 66 -9.17 10.38 11.76
N ILE A 67 -8.12 10.05 10.98
CA ILE A 67 -7.56 11.01 10.01
C ILE A 67 -8.63 11.31 8.96
N PRO A 68 -9.03 12.58 8.76
CA PRO A 68 -10.07 12.92 7.78
C PRO A 68 -9.64 12.58 6.36
N ILE A 69 -10.44 11.77 5.65
CA ILE A 69 -10.16 11.44 4.25
C ILE A 69 -10.52 12.59 3.29
N GLY A 70 -11.38 13.51 3.72
CA GLY A 70 -11.83 14.64 2.89
C GLY A 70 -12.48 14.16 1.59
N GLU A 71 -12.16 14.87 0.50
CA GLU A 71 -12.66 14.54 -0.84
C GLU A 71 -11.81 13.50 -1.58
N HIS A 72 -10.77 12.95 -0.95
CA HIS A 72 -9.88 11.99 -1.61
C HIS A 72 -10.52 10.61 -1.80
N ALA A 73 -10.12 9.94 -2.89
CA ALA A 73 -10.51 8.56 -3.16
C ALA A 73 -9.83 7.57 -2.20
N LEU A 74 -8.61 7.89 -1.79
CA LEU A 74 -7.88 7.16 -0.76
C LEU A 74 -6.85 8.07 -0.09
N MET A 75 -6.29 7.59 1.03
CA MET A 75 -5.08 8.13 1.65
C MET A 75 -4.04 7.03 1.76
N ALA A 76 -2.78 7.38 1.54
CA ALA A 76 -1.63 6.47 1.56
C ALA A 76 -0.36 7.19 2.01
N VAL A 77 0.72 6.45 2.25
CA VAL A 77 2.05 7.01 2.48
C VAL A 77 2.81 7.03 1.15
N SER A 78 3.46 8.16 0.84
CA SER A 78 4.35 8.29 -0.33
C SER A 78 5.46 7.25 -0.27
N GLU A 79 5.89 6.74 -1.44
CA GLU A 79 7.14 5.99 -1.53
C GLU A 79 8.31 6.85 -1.04
N MET A 80 9.18 6.25 -0.22
CA MET A 80 10.24 6.97 0.47
C MET A 80 11.53 7.04 -0.35
N PHE A 81 11.72 6.13 -1.30
CA PHE A 81 12.95 6.06 -2.10
C PHE A 81 12.92 7.02 -3.27
N HIS A 82 14.02 7.73 -3.53
CA HIS A 82 14.19 8.59 -4.70
C HIS A 82 13.85 7.89 -6.02
N GLU A 83 14.18 6.59 -6.13
CA GLU A 83 13.93 5.78 -7.33
C GLU A 83 12.44 5.46 -7.57
N ALA A 84 11.56 5.72 -6.57
CA ALA A 84 10.13 5.49 -6.68
C ALA A 84 9.27 6.64 -6.11
N HIS A 85 9.87 7.71 -5.61
CA HIS A 85 9.15 8.79 -4.91
C HIS A 85 8.20 9.59 -5.81
N TYR A 86 8.60 9.85 -7.06
CA TYR A 86 7.77 10.54 -8.04
C TYR A 86 7.34 9.58 -9.15
N VAL A 87 6.20 9.85 -9.78
CA VAL A 87 5.70 9.04 -10.92
C VAL A 87 6.72 8.91 -12.04
N SER A 88 7.63 9.89 -12.20
CA SER A 88 8.72 9.89 -13.19
C SER A 88 9.98 9.16 -12.73
N SER A 89 10.03 8.70 -11.47
CA SER A 89 11.18 7.98 -10.96
C SER A 89 11.37 6.62 -11.66
N PRO A 90 12.61 6.10 -11.78
CA PRO A 90 12.90 4.90 -12.56
C PRO A 90 12.14 3.64 -12.14
N LEU A 91 11.79 3.53 -10.86
CA LEU A 91 11.05 2.40 -10.29
C LEU A 91 9.60 2.79 -9.93
N ALA A 92 9.02 3.78 -10.63
CA ALA A 92 7.64 4.20 -10.44
C ALA A 92 6.82 3.97 -11.72
N LEU A 93 5.97 4.92 -12.11
CA LEU A 93 4.97 4.76 -13.15
C LEU A 93 5.55 5.01 -14.56
N HIS A 94 5.90 3.98 -15.31
CA HIS A 94 6.48 4.12 -16.66
C HIS A 94 5.54 4.80 -17.65
N THR A 95 4.23 4.71 -17.41
CA THR A 95 3.19 5.28 -18.30
C THR A 95 2.85 6.74 -18.03
N PHE A 96 3.51 7.41 -17.07
CA PHE A 96 3.12 8.77 -16.65
C PHE A 96 3.06 9.78 -17.79
N LYS A 97 3.99 9.69 -18.79
CA LYS A 97 3.97 10.57 -19.94
C LYS A 97 2.76 10.31 -20.85
N LYS A 98 2.45 9.04 -21.10
CA LYS A 98 1.29 8.58 -21.88
C LYS A 98 -0.03 9.08 -21.26
N LEU A 99 -0.07 9.16 -19.94
CA LEU A 99 -1.21 9.61 -19.18
C LEU A 99 -1.23 11.13 -18.94
N ASN A 100 -0.22 11.87 -19.41
CA ASN A 100 -0.04 13.30 -19.15
C ASN A 100 0.02 13.65 -17.66
N ILE A 101 0.55 12.76 -16.82
CA ILE A 101 0.74 13.00 -15.40
C ILE A 101 1.99 13.87 -15.19
N PRO A 102 1.92 14.94 -14.38
CA PRO A 102 3.08 15.79 -14.10
C PRO A 102 4.24 14.98 -13.48
N GLU A 103 5.46 15.18 -13.96
CA GLU A 103 6.65 14.41 -13.57
C GLU A 103 6.91 14.35 -12.06
N LYS A 104 6.58 15.45 -11.35
CA LYS A 104 6.76 15.59 -9.90
C LYS A 104 5.54 15.18 -9.08
N SER A 105 4.54 14.54 -9.68
CA SER A 105 3.46 13.93 -8.90
C SER A 105 4.04 12.83 -8.03
N LYS A 106 3.68 12.82 -6.74
CA LYS A 106 4.14 11.79 -5.82
C LYS A 106 3.55 10.42 -6.19
N TYR A 107 4.31 9.38 -5.93
CA TYR A 107 3.92 7.98 -6.09
C TYR A 107 3.79 7.36 -4.70
N PHE A 108 2.67 6.70 -4.38
CA PHE A 108 2.41 6.14 -3.07
C PHE A 108 2.55 4.63 -3.02
N ASN A 109 2.90 4.11 -1.84
CA ASN A 109 2.91 2.69 -1.54
C ASN A 109 1.49 2.20 -1.24
N ALA A 110 1.11 1.04 -1.81
CA ALA A 110 -0.24 0.50 -1.71
C ALA A 110 -0.47 -0.43 -0.50
N GLY A 111 0.51 -0.65 0.36
CA GLY A 111 0.39 -1.62 1.47
C GLY A 111 -0.46 -1.16 2.65
N VAL A 112 -0.61 0.15 2.85
CA VAL A 112 -1.50 0.76 3.84
C VAL A 112 -2.34 1.82 3.15
N LEU A 113 -3.65 1.58 3.07
CA LEU A 113 -4.59 2.50 2.42
C LEU A 113 -5.79 2.77 3.34
N LYS A 114 -6.17 4.02 3.46
CA LYS A 114 -7.51 4.38 3.93
C LYS A 114 -8.35 4.71 2.71
N ILE A 115 -9.41 3.95 2.42
CA ILE A 115 -10.16 4.00 1.16
C ILE A 115 -11.56 4.55 1.38
N ASN A 116 -11.97 5.49 0.53
CA ASN A 116 -13.34 5.98 0.42
C ASN A 116 -14.12 5.06 -0.54
N ILE A 117 -14.73 4.01 0.01
CA ILE A 117 -15.48 3.00 -0.77
C ILE A 117 -16.68 3.62 -1.50
N LYS A 118 -17.35 4.58 -0.86
CA LYS A 118 -18.45 5.31 -1.49
C LYS A 118 -17.98 6.00 -2.78
N LYS A 119 -16.90 6.79 -2.70
CA LYS A 119 -16.33 7.48 -3.87
C LYS A 119 -15.84 6.49 -4.92
N TRP A 120 -15.27 5.35 -4.51
CA TRP A 120 -14.82 4.31 -5.43
C TRP A 120 -15.98 3.73 -6.25
N LYS A 121 -17.12 3.45 -5.59
CA LYS A 121 -18.36 2.98 -6.26
C LYS A 121 -18.91 4.05 -7.19
N GLU A 122 -19.10 5.28 -6.71
CA GLU A 122 -19.69 6.39 -7.47
C GLU A 122 -18.91 6.75 -8.75
N ASN A 123 -17.57 6.64 -8.70
CA ASN A 123 -16.68 7.02 -9.81
C ASN A 123 -16.10 5.83 -10.58
N ASN A 124 -16.58 4.62 -10.34
CA ASN A 124 -16.11 3.38 -10.97
C ASN A 124 -14.57 3.22 -10.92
N ILE A 125 -13.95 3.61 -9.78
CA ILE A 125 -12.50 3.67 -9.66
C ILE A 125 -11.86 2.30 -9.84
N ALA A 126 -12.42 1.25 -9.24
CA ALA A 126 -11.93 -0.12 -9.40
C ALA A 126 -11.87 -0.53 -10.87
N LYS A 127 -12.96 -0.30 -11.63
CA LYS A 127 -13.00 -0.61 -13.06
C LYS A 127 -11.94 0.16 -13.83
N ARG A 128 -11.77 1.45 -13.58
CA ARG A 128 -10.75 2.27 -14.25
C ARG A 128 -9.33 1.75 -14.00
N ILE A 129 -9.04 1.28 -12.78
CA ILE A 129 -7.76 0.68 -12.42
C ILE A 129 -7.57 -0.65 -13.16
N ILE A 130 -8.58 -1.50 -13.18
CA ILE A 130 -8.57 -2.79 -13.88
C ILE A 130 -8.34 -2.59 -15.38
N ASP A 131 -9.09 -1.69 -16.02
CA ASP A 131 -8.96 -1.37 -17.44
C ASP A 131 -7.52 -0.90 -17.74
N TYR A 132 -6.98 0.03 -16.93
CA TYR A 132 -5.60 0.49 -17.05
C TYR A 132 -4.57 -0.66 -16.97
N LEU A 133 -4.72 -1.55 -16.00
CA LEU A 133 -3.79 -2.67 -15.78
C LEU A 133 -3.81 -3.66 -16.94
N ILE A 134 -4.98 -3.92 -17.54
CA ILE A 134 -5.12 -4.78 -18.70
C ILE A 134 -4.46 -4.13 -19.94
N GLU A 135 -4.74 -2.85 -20.17
CA GLU A 135 -4.22 -2.10 -21.33
C GLU A 135 -2.70 -1.90 -21.29
N ASN A 136 -2.11 -1.81 -20.09
CA ASN A 136 -0.70 -1.48 -19.90
C ASN A 136 0.10 -2.62 -19.21
N LYS A 137 -0.37 -3.87 -19.31
CA LYS A 137 0.20 -5.04 -18.62
C LYS A 137 1.71 -5.23 -18.79
N ASP A 138 2.26 -4.83 -19.93
CA ASP A 138 3.68 -4.98 -20.27
C ASP A 138 4.53 -3.82 -19.71
N GLU A 139 3.91 -2.70 -19.34
CA GLU A 139 4.58 -1.50 -18.84
C GLU A 139 4.54 -1.39 -17.30
N VAL A 140 3.62 -2.13 -16.62
CA VAL A 140 3.50 -2.09 -15.16
C VAL A 140 4.67 -2.83 -14.49
N LEU A 141 5.21 -2.23 -13.43
CA LEU A 141 6.28 -2.78 -12.60
C LEU A 141 5.74 -3.38 -11.29
N TRP A 142 4.91 -2.61 -10.60
CA TRP A 142 4.37 -2.92 -9.27
C TRP A 142 2.87 -3.23 -9.29
N HIS A 143 2.41 -3.78 -10.44
CA HIS A 143 1.09 -4.36 -10.59
C HIS A 143 -0.05 -3.42 -10.15
N ASP A 144 -0.82 -3.79 -9.13
CA ASP A 144 -1.94 -3.02 -8.60
C ASP A 144 -1.54 -1.64 -8.06
N GLN A 145 -0.33 -1.51 -7.49
CA GLN A 145 0.19 -0.21 -7.04
C GLN A 145 0.35 0.77 -8.21
N ASP A 146 0.84 0.31 -9.37
CA ASP A 146 0.93 1.16 -10.57
C ASP A 146 -0.47 1.57 -11.06
N GLY A 147 -1.42 0.64 -11.04
CA GLY A 147 -2.81 0.94 -11.41
C GLY A 147 -3.47 1.98 -10.52
N LEU A 148 -3.27 1.85 -9.22
CA LEU A 148 -3.74 2.83 -8.22
C LEU A 148 -3.12 4.21 -8.46
N ASN A 149 -1.81 4.28 -8.62
CA ASN A 149 -1.09 5.54 -8.85
C ASN A 149 -1.41 6.16 -10.22
N ALA A 150 -1.64 5.36 -11.26
CA ALA A 150 -2.00 5.87 -12.57
C ALA A 150 -3.38 6.53 -12.59
N VAL A 151 -4.36 5.92 -11.91
CA VAL A 151 -5.76 6.37 -11.93
C VAL A 151 -6.02 7.47 -10.89
N LEU A 152 -5.33 7.41 -9.76
CA LEU A 152 -5.57 8.29 -8.60
C LEU A 152 -4.44 9.30 -8.34
N TRP A 153 -3.53 9.53 -9.27
CA TRP A 153 -2.36 10.38 -9.12
C TRP A 153 -2.66 11.79 -8.54
N ASN A 154 -3.86 12.31 -8.75
CA ASN A 154 -4.33 13.61 -8.26
C ASN A 154 -5.55 13.52 -7.33
N ASP A 155 -5.92 12.32 -6.88
CA ASP A 155 -7.11 12.10 -6.06
C ASP A 155 -6.81 11.24 -4.82
N TRP A 156 -5.64 11.43 -4.23
CA TRP A 156 -5.25 10.81 -2.98
C TRP A 156 -4.68 11.80 -1.98
N GLY A 157 -4.85 11.50 -0.69
CA GLY A 157 -4.30 12.27 0.43
C GLY A 157 -3.08 11.57 1.03
N GLU A 158 -2.12 12.36 1.51
CA GLU A 158 -0.90 11.83 2.12
C GLU A 158 -1.12 11.51 3.61
N LEU A 159 -0.80 10.28 4.02
CA LEU A 159 -0.71 9.87 5.41
C LEU A 159 0.68 10.19 5.97
N PRO A 160 0.80 10.50 7.28
CA PRO A 160 2.09 10.57 7.96
C PRO A 160 2.88 9.26 7.79
N SER A 161 4.20 9.40 7.56
CA SER A 161 5.07 8.28 7.16
C SER A 161 5.17 7.15 8.19
N GLU A 162 4.92 7.43 9.47
CA GLU A 162 4.87 6.42 10.53
C GLU A 162 3.75 5.39 10.37
N TRP A 163 2.75 5.66 9.51
CA TRP A 163 1.68 4.72 9.20
C TRP A 163 2.02 3.68 8.13
N ASN A 164 3.19 3.75 7.52
CA ASN A 164 3.69 2.72 6.60
C ASN A 164 5.22 2.73 6.57
N VAL A 165 5.84 2.27 7.65
CA VAL A 165 7.29 2.27 7.78
C VAL A 165 7.87 1.05 7.08
N MET A 166 8.34 1.27 5.86
CA MET A 166 8.82 0.22 4.98
C MET A 166 10.20 -0.31 5.41
N THR A 167 10.45 -1.59 5.17
CA THR A 167 11.68 -2.33 5.55
C THR A 167 12.96 -1.58 5.21
N ALA A 168 12.99 -0.94 4.08
CA ALA A 168 14.18 -0.28 3.59
C ALA A 168 14.61 0.92 4.44
N LEU A 169 13.69 1.57 5.18
CA LEU A 169 14.05 2.65 6.09
C LEU A 169 14.98 2.19 7.22
N PHE A 170 14.98 0.91 7.55
CA PHE A 170 15.80 0.34 8.62
C PHE A 170 17.24 0.01 8.21
N ARG A 171 17.68 0.35 6.99
CA ARG A 171 19.04 0.18 6.53
C ARG A 171 19.74 1.54 6.48
N GLU A 172 20.77 1.71 7.30
CA GLU A 172 21.54 2.97 7.32
C GLU A 172 22.18 3.32 5.97
N GLU A 173 22.57 2.30 5.20
CA GLU A 173 23.15 2.45 3.87
C GLU A 173 22.16 3.05 2.86
N ASP A 174 20.85 2.93 3.11
CA ASP A 174 19.79 3.43 2.24
C ASP A 174 19.39 4.88 2.53
N PHE A 175 19.88 5.51 3.64
CA PHE A 175 19.46 6.89 3.97
C PHE A 175 19.76 7.92 2.87
N ALA A 176 20.82 7.74 2.09
CA ALA A 176 21.14 8.63 0.98
C ALA A 176 20.14 8.50 -0.19
N ARG A 177 19.32 7.46 -0.18
CA ARG A 177 18.30 7.15 -1.22
C ARG A 177 16.89 7.50 -0.80
N ILE A 178 16.70 8.05 0.40
CA ILE A 178 15.38 8.34 0.97
C ILE A 178 15.10 9.83 0.88
N ASP A 179 13.90 10.19 0.41
CA ASP A 179 13.47 11.59 0.25
C ASP A 179 12.93 12.16 1.58
N MET A 180 13.77 12.12 2.62
CA MET A 180 13.52 12.80 3.89
C MET A 180 14.82 13.03 4.64
N SER A 181 14.78 13.94 5.66
CA SER A 181 15.94 14.16 6.50
C SER A 181 16.29 12.93 7.36
N LYS A 182 17.58 12.76 7.68
CA LYS A 182 18.03 11.69 8.57
C LYS A 182 17.34 11.74 9.94
N GLU A 183 17.08 12.94 10.45
CA GLU A 183 16.40 13.14 11.74
C GLU A 183 14.96 12.62 11.67
N THR A 184 14.22 12.94 10.60
CA THR A 184 12.87 12.44 10.36
C THR A 184 12.86 10.91 10.23
N ALA A 185 13.78 10.35 9.43
CA ALA A 185 13.92 8.90 9.27
C ALA A 185 14.17 8.22 10.62
N CYS A 186 15.12 8.72 11.41
CA CYS A 186 15.43 8.18 12.74
C CYS A 186 14.25 8.28 13.72
N TYR A 187 13.45 9.35 13.64
CA TYR A 187 12.25 9.49 14.45
C TYR A 187 11.20 8.43 14.09
N ILE A 188 10.91 8.27 12.80
CA ILE A 188 9.92 7.31 12.29
C ILE A 188 10.34 5.87 12.63
N MET A 189 11.63 5.54 12.47
CA MET A 189 12.17 4.22 12.82
C MET A 189 12.01 3.86 14.30
N LYS A 190 12.09 4.87 15.17
CA LYS A 190 11.92 4.67 16.63
C LYS A 190 10.45 4.63 17.07
N ASN A 191 9.57 5.21 16.28
CA ASN A 191 8.14 5.37 16.59
C ASN A 191 7.24 4.89 15.44
N PRO A 192 7.45 3.68 14.88
CA PRO A 192 6.59 3.19 13.82
C PRO A 192 5.19 2.93 14.37
N LYS A 193 4.16 3.38 13.66
CA LYS A 193 2.76 3.00 13.95
C LYS A 193 2.35 1.75 13.17
N ILE A 194 2.90 1.59 11.95
CA ILE A 194 2.79 0.37 11.16
C ILE A 194 4.16 0.04 10.58
N ILE A 195 4.64 -1.18 10.83
CA ILE A 195 5.84 -1.75 10.24
C ILE A 195 5.43 -2.58 9.04
N HIS A 196 5.99 -2.27 7.87
CA HIS A 196 5.69 -2.97 6.63
C HIS A 196 6.94 -3.66 6.08
N TYR A 197 6.95 -4.98 6.08
CA TYR A 197 8.07 -5.79 5.62
C TYR A 197 8.05 -5.97 4.09
N THR A 198 8.17 -4.87 3.34
CA THR A 198 8.00 -4.81 1.88
C THR A 198 8.96 -5.73 1.10
N ASN A 199 10.19 -5.92 1.57
CA ASN A 199 11.19 -6.69 0.85
C ASN A 199 10.90 -8.21 0.91
N SER A 200 10.74 -8.84 -0.27
CA SER A 200 10.48 -10.28 -0.36
C SER A 200 11.57 -11.18 0.22
N LYS A 201 12.82 -10.71 0.29
CA LYS A 201 13.96 -11.45 0.87
C LYS A 201 14.05 -11.25 2.39
N GLU A 202 13.45 -10.19 2.93
CA GLU A 202 13.55 -9.78 4.34
C GLU A 202 12.21 -9.88 5.08
N LYS A 203 11.38 -10.83 4.69
CA LYS A 203 10.19 -11.15 5.48
C LYS A 203 10.61 -11.68 6.85
N PRO A 204 9.98 -11.25 7.96
CA PRO A 204 10.44 -11.58 9.31
C PRO A 204 10.49 -13.09 9.61
N TRP A 205 9.65 -13.88 8.93
CA TRP A 205 9.66 -15.35 9.05
C TRP A 205 10.74 -16.06 8.23
N LYS A 206 11.58 -15.31 7.49
CA LYS A 206 12.71 -15.88 6.74
C LYS A 206 14.00 -15.79 7.56
N GLU A 207 14.82 -16.83 7.45
CA GLU A 207 16.16 -16.85 8.07
C GLU A 207 17.05 -15.69 7.59
N THR A 208 16.90 -15.30 6.32
CA THR A 208 17.64 -14.21 5.67
C THR A 208 17.23 -12.82 6.15
N CYS A 209 16.22 -12.70 7.00
CA CYS A 209 15.75 -11.41 7.48
C CYS A 209 16.75 -10.73 8.41
N THR A 210 17.24 -9.56 8.00
CA THR A 210 18.17 -8.71 8.76
C THR A 210 17.46 -7.48 9.35
N ASN A 211 16.16 -7.33 9.15
CA ASN A 211 15.40 -6.19 9.67
C ASN A 211 15.50 -6.13 11.20
N PRO A 212 15.91 -5.00 11.80
CA PRO A 212 16.07 -4.86 13.24
C PRO A 212 14.75 -5.00 14.02
N LEU A 213 13.60 -4.83 13.36
CA LEU A 213 12.28 -5.03 13.96
C LEU A 213 11.69 -6.42 13.70
N LYS A 214 12.51 -7.40 13.25
CA LYS A 214 12.11 -8.80 13.06
C LYS A 214 11.43 -9.39 14.30
N ASP A 215 11.94 -9.08 15.48
CA ASP A 215 11.43 -9.63 16.73
C ASP A 215 10.02 -9.13 17.07
N ARG A 216 9.59 -7.99 16.51
CA ARG A 216 8.20 -7.51 16.67
C ARG A 216 7.19 -8.47 16.04
N TYR A 217 7.53 -9.04 14.89
CA TYR A 217 6.69 -10.06 14.27
C TYR A 217 6.53 -11.28 15.18
N PHE A 218 7.63 -11.81 15.74
CA PHE A 218 7.58 -12.99 16.61
C PHE A 218 6.90 -12.71 17.93
N PHE A 219 7.02 -11.48 18.46
CA PHE A 219 6.29 -11.07 19.66
C PHE A 219 4.77 -11.26 19.47
N TYR A 220 4.20 -10.80 18.36
CA TYR A 220 2.77 -10.97 18.08
C TYR A 220 2.40 -12.38 17.63
N ALA A 221 3.23 -13.03 16.81
CA ALA A 221 2.98 -14.40 16.37
C ALA A 221 2.92 -15.42 17.53
N ASN A 222 3.65 -15.17 18.62
CA ASN A 222 3.64 -16.02 19.81
C ASN A 222 2.46 -15.74 20.76
N MET A 223 1.62 -14.75 20.47
CA MET A 223 0.41 -14.45 21.26
C MET A 223 -0.83 -15.18 20.75
N ILE A 224 -0.75 -15.79 19.57
CA ILE A 224 -1.81 -16.54 18.90
C ILE A 224 -1.65 -18.03 19.20
#